data_c1d01fc750edf48d4c6d0a782aa66272
#
_entry.id   c1d01fc750edf48d4c6d0a782aa66272
#
_cell.length_a   1.000
_cell.length_b   1.000
_cell.length_c   1.000
_cell.angle_alpha   90.00
_cell.angle_beta   90.00
_cell.angle_gamma   90.00
#
_symmetry.space_group_name_H-M   'P 1'
#
loop_
_entity.id
_entity.type
_entity.pdbx_description
1 polymer ?
#
loop_
_entity_poly.entity_id
_entity_poly.type
_entity_poly.pdbx_seq_one_letter_code
_entity_poly.pdbx_strand_id
1 'polypeptide(L)'
;MAAITFANLAPDDLERVANFASLPLHASLSYRSQIESRWVDEIKELLSNENAVGFVAQAGATVRGLAICAPLAWESPLLGKSMWTIKHICVAIRRSDRISIATGLVEETLRRIGARGADFLLCKAMPSDTDIIHALESNGFLLMDTLLNFVFDCRAGRSNDRPQQMPEGFVLRLATSSDVELLAQVAHSSFAGHFGRFHADPRIGHAAATKIYEEWIRSCANGWADWIVVAMHGDRIAGYSAWKKPAELDQRHGIRLGHFSIAAVHPDFSGRGLFTALTRAGMEQLCSSADWIEAPTHIDNHAVQRGFLRLGWRIAGAQHSFHKWLKA
;
A
#
# COMPACT_ATOMS: atom_id res chain seq x y z
N MET A 1 23.91 -19.45 -23.50
CA MET A 1 23.32 -19.19 -22.17
C MET A 1 22.36 -20.33 -21.86
N ALA A 2 22.32 -20.83 -20.60
CA ALA A 2 21.33 -21.86 -20.23
C ALA A 2 19.92 -21.26 -20.38
N ALA A 3 18.98 -22.10 -20.87
CA ALA A 3 17.58 -21.69 -21.01
C ALA A 3 16.99 -21.32 -19.64
N ILE A 4 16.15 -20.29 -19.59
CA ILE A 4 15.39 -19.94 -18.40
C ILE A 4 14.23 -20.90 -18.25
N THR A 5 14.09 -21.48 -17.06
CA THR A 5 12.97 -22.34 -16.67
C THR A 5 12.28 -21.79 -15.43
N PHE A 6 11.01 -22.14 -15.23
CA PHE A 6 10.22 -21.68 -14.10
C PHE A 6 9.83 -22.87 -13.21
N ALA A 7 10.21 -22.80 -11.93
CA ALA A 7 9.91 -23.82 -10.93
C ALA A 7 9.12 -23.21 -9.75
N ASN A 8 8.38 -24.04 -9.02
CA ASN A 8 7.76 -23.58 -7.77
C ASN A 8 8.85 -23.14 -6.80
N LEU A 9 8.57 -22.08 -6.05
CA LEU A 9 9.48 -21.58 -5.03
C LEU A 9 9.58 -22.61 -3.90
N ALA A 10 10.80 -23.07 -3.65
CA ALA A 10 11.12 -23.92 -2.51
C ALA A 10 11.61 -23.09 -1.31
N PRO A 11 11.43 -23.57 -0.06
CA PRO A 11 11.91 -22.86 1.12
C PRO A 11 13.40 -22.48 1.05
N ASP A 12 14.25 -23.35 0.51
CA ASP A 12 15.70 -23.15 0.36
C ASP A 12 16.05 -22.04 -0.67
N ASP A 13 15.11 -21.70 -1.56
CA ASP A 13 15.32 -20.63 -2.53
C ASP A 13 15.23 -19.25 -1.86
N LEU A 14 14.52 -19.13 -0.74
CA LEU A 14 14.29 -17.85 -0.06
C LEU A 14 15.58 -17.19 0.41
N GLU A 15 16.54 -17.96 0.92
CA GLU A 15 17.85 -17.43 1.32
C GLU A 15 18.66 -16.95 0.10
N ARG A 16 18.50 -17.63 -1.06
CA ARG A 16 19.17 -17.26 -2.31
C ARG A 16 18.57 -16.01 -2.95
N VAL A 17 17.29 -15.75 -2.72
CA VAL A 17 16.58 -14.60 -3.30
C VAL A 17 16.56 -13.39 -2.38
N ALA A 18 16.87 -13.51 -1.11
CA ALA A 18 16.99 -12.37 -0.19
C ALA A 18 17.93 -11.26 -0.73
N ASN A 19 18.96 -11.68 -1.49
CA ASN A 19 19.88 -10.75 -2.16
C ASN A 19 19.32 -10.09 -3.43
N PHE A 20 18.15 -10.52 -3.93
CA PHE A 20 17.53 -9.93 -5.12
C PHE A 20 16.46 -8.89 -4.79
N ALA A 21 16.05 -8.84 -3.53
CA ALA A 21 15.03 -7.93 -3.10
C ALA A 21 15.40 -6.53 -3.59
N SER A 22 14.64 -6.00 -4.54
CA SER A 22 14.45 -4.58 -4.60
C SER A 22 13.89 -4.27 -3.22
N LEU A 23 14.75 -3.73 -2.36
CA LEU A 23 14.37 -3.48 -0.97
C LEU A 23 13.10 -2.64 -1.00
N PRO A 24 12.06 -3.04 -0.25
CA PRO A 24 10.83 -2.28 -0.21
C PRO A 24 11.09 -0.84 0.17
N LEU A 25 10.11 0.01 -0.04
CA LEU A 25 10.06 1.45 0.25
C LEU A 25 10.78 1.89 1.54
N HIS A 26 10.93 1.00 2.50
CA HIS A 26 11.57 1.24 3.78
C HIS A 26 13.11 1.17 3.75
N ALA A 27 13.75 0.89 2.62
CA ALA A 27 15.21 0.82 2.52
C ALA A 27 15.93 2.13 2.91
N SER A 28 15.21 3.26 2.83
CA SER A 28 15.70 4.58 3.29
C SER A 28 15.57 4.79 4.80
N LEU A 29 14.92 3.89 5.53
CA LEU A 29 14.78 3.92 6.98
C LEU A 29 15.93 3.21 7.67
N SER A 30 16.05 3.39 8.98
CA SER A 30 17.14 2.82 9.80
C SER A 30 17.09 1.29 9.97
N TYR A 31 16.13 0.61 9.36
CA TYR A 31 15.86 -0.83 9.54
C TYR A 31 16.40 -1.72 8.41
N ARG A 32 17.35 -1.26 7.61
CA ARG A 32 17.77 -1.96 6.39
C ARG A 32 18.14 -3.43 6.60
N SER A 33 18.86 -3.76 7.67
CA SER A 33 19.26 -5.14 7.98
C SER A 33 18.08 -6.04 8.41
N GLN A 34 17.06 -5.46 9.05
CA GLN A 34 15.88 -6.18 9.50
C GLN A 34 14.87 -6.42 8.38
N ILE A 35 14.87 -5.55 7.36
CA ILE A 35 13.90 -5.61 6.26
C ILE A 35 14.07 -6.88 5.44
N GLU A 36 15.30 -7.35 5.21
CA GLU A 36 15.56 -8.58 4.44
C GLU A 36 14.99 -9.81 5.16
N SER A 37 15.25 -9.97 6.45
CA SER A 37 14.73 -11.10 7.24
C SER A 37 13.20 -11.02 7.41
N ARG A 38 12.67 -9.82 7.63
CA ARG A 38 11.22 -9.57 7.67
C ARG A 38 10.55 -9.94 6.34
N TRP A 39 11.18 -9.59 5.22
CA TRP A 39 10.67 -9.89 3.89
C TRP A 39 10.64 -11.41 3.61
N VAL A 40 11.68 -12.15 4.03
CA VAL A 40 11.70 -13.62 3.95
C VAL A 40 10.55 -14.24 4.75
N ASP A 41 10.30 -13.75 5.96
CA ASP A 41 9.22 -14.27 6.80
C ASP A 41 7.83 -13.89 6.26
N GLU A 42 7.65 -12.70 5.68
CA GLU A 42 6.43 -12.34 4.94
C GLU A 42 6.13 -13.32 3.81
N ILE A 43 7.16 -13.70 3.04
CA ILE A 43 6.98 -14.66 1.96
C ILE A 43 6.61 -16.04 2.51
N LYS A 44 7.24 -16.50 3.59
CA LYS A 44 6.89 -17.78 4.22
C LYS A 44 5.44 -17.78 4.69
N GLU A 45 5.01 -16.70 5.35
CA GLU A 45 3.61 -16.55 5.79
C GLU A 45 2.63 -16.52 4.61
N LEU A 46 2.97 -15.81 3.53
CA LEU A 46 2.15 -15.80 2.31
C LEU A 46 2.02 -17.19 1.69
N LEU A 47 3.14 -17.93 1.59
CA LEU A 47 3.16 -19.26 0.98
C LEU A 47 2.55 -20.35 1.88
N SER A 48 2.44 -20.14 3.18
CA SER A 48 1.67 -21.02 4.07
C SER A 48 0.17 -20.96 3.78
N ASN A 49 -0.30 -19.92 3.09
CA ASN A 49 -1.65 -19.84 2.57
C ASN A 49 -1.73 -20.59 1.23
N GLU A 50 -2.49 -21.68 1.18
CA GLU A 50 -2.67 -22.53 -0.01
C GLU A 50 -3.14 -21.77 -1.27
N ASN A 51 -3.71 -20.59 -1.10
CA ASN A 51 -4.14 -19.75 -2.21
C ASN A 51 -3.01 -18.90 -2.81
N ALA A 52 -1.88 -18.73 -2.14
CA ALA A 52 -0.75 -17.99 -2.71
C ALA A 52 0.03 -18.85 -3.74
N VAL A 53 0.71 -18.17 -4.67
CA VAL A 53 1.53 -18.82 -5.73
C VAL A 53 2.90 -18.17 -5.72
N GLY A 54 3.93 -18.96 -5.41
CA GLY A 54 5.33 -18.54 -5.50
C GLY A 54 6.10 -19.38 -6.52
N PHE A 55 6.92 -18.74 -7.34
CA PHE A 55 7.79 -19.43 -8.29
C PHE A 55 9.06 -18.63 -8.59
N VAL A 56 10.07 -19.31 -9.09
CA VAL A 56 11.39 -18.76 -9.44
C VAL A 56 11.69 -18.95 -10.91
N ALA A 57 12.40 -18.00 -11.49
CA ALA A 57 13.08 -18.13 -12.77
C ALA A 57 14.50 -18.64 -12.53
N GLN A 58 14.90 -19.71 -13.20
CA GLN A 58 16.20 -20.37 -13.00
C GLN A 58 16.96 -20.54 -14.32
N ALA A 59 18.29 -20.45 -14.27
CA ALA A 59 19.21 -20.85 -15.33
C ALA A 59 20.12 -21.95 -14.78
N GLY A 60 19.83 -23.22 -15.09
CA GLY A 60 20.41 -24.37 -14.41
C GLY A 60 20.03 -24.33 -12.91
N ALA A 61 21.01 -24.49 -12.02
CA ALA A 61 20.79 -24.43 -10.57
C ALA A 61 20.75 -23.00 -9.99
N THR A 62 20.89 -21.96 -10.82
CA THR A 62 20.99 -20.57 -10.35
C THR A 62 19.65 -19.86 -10.47
N VAL A 63 19.09 -19.42 -9.34
CA VAL A 63 17.90 -18.55 -9.31
C VAL A 63 18.25 -17.18 -9.90
N ARG A 64 17.40 -16.67 -10.77
CA ARG A 64 17.55 -15.40 -11.50
C ARG A 64 16.51 -14.38 -11.13
N GLY A 65 15.37 -14.81 -10.63
CA GLY A 65 14.28 -13.96 -10.21
C GLY A 65 13.16 -14.77 -9.59
N LEU A 66 12.20 -14.09 -9.01
CA LEU A 66 11.03 -14.70 -8.40
C LEU A 66 9.78 -13.85 -8.61
N ALA A 67 8.62 -14.50 -8.56
CA ALA A 67 7.34 -13.83 -8.42
C ALA A 67 6.48 -14.53 -7.35
N ILE A 68 5.75 -13.73 -6.58
CA ILE A 68 4.82 -14.21 -5.57
C ILE A 68 3.49 -13.50 -5.76
N CYS A 69 2.44 -14.27 -5.94
CA CYS A 69 1.10 -13.79 -6.16
C CYS A 69 0.17 -14.25 -5.03
N ALA A 70 -0.73 -13.39 -4.63
CA ALA A 70 -1.73 -13.68 -3.61
C ALA A 70 -3.11 -13.13 -4.03
N PRO A 71 -4.22 -13.75 -3.60
CA PRO A 71 -5.54 -13.21 -3.82
C PRO A 71 -5.72 -11.90 -3.06
N LEU A 72 -6.43 -10.95 -3.66
CA LEU A 72 -6.92 -9.75 -2.99
C LEU A 72 -8.25 -10.08 -2.29
N ALA A 73 -8.14 -10.76 -1.14
CA ALA A 73 -9.27 -11.35 -0.44
C ALA A 73 -10.31 -10.32 0.02
N TRP A 74 -9.87 -9.08 0.31
CA TRP A 74 -10.75 -8.01 0.75
C TRP A 74 -11.44 -7.30 -0.44
N GLU A 75 -10.71 -7.02 -1.52
CA GLU A 75 -11.24 -6.33 -2.70
C GLU A 75 -12.12 -7.24 -3.57
N SER A 76 -11.81 -8.53 -3.65
CA SER A 76 -12.51 -9.49 -4.51
C SER A 76 -14.03 -9.52 -4.28
N PRO A 77 -14.56 -9.68 -3.06
CA PRO A 77 -16.00 -9.69 -2.82
C PRO A 77 -16.65 -8.32 -3.05
N LEU A 78 -15.93 -7.22 -2.80
CA LEU A 78 -16.47 -5.86 -3.00
C LEU A 78 -16.75 -5.56 -4.47
N LEU A 79 -15.93 -6.11 -5.37
CA LEU A 79 -16.07 -5.91 -6.81
C LEU A 79 -16.72 -7.09 -7.53
N GLY A 80 -17.01 -8.20 -6.82
CA GLY A 80 -17.57 -9.42 -7.41
C GLY A 80 -16.64 -10.05 -8.46
N LYS A 81 -15.32 -9.96 -8.26
CA LYS A 81 -14.29 -10.43 -9.18
C LYS A 81 -13.22 -11.25 -8.45
N SER A 82 -12.64 -12.22 -9.13
CA SER A 82 -11.47 -12.95 -8.65
C SER A 82 -10.23 -12.09 -8.87
N MET A 83 -9.85 -11.31 -7.85
CA MET A 83 -8.76 -10.35 -7.94
C MET A 83 -7.51 -10.87 -7.26
N TRP A 84 -6.36 -10.65 -7.91
CA TRP A 84 -5.05 -11.07 -7.43
C TRP A 84 -4.05 -9.93 -7.47
N THR A 85 -2.98 -10.05 -6.71
CA THR A 85 -1.84 -9.14 -6.77
C THR A 85 -0.55 -9.92 -6.98
N ILE A 86 0.35 -9.37 -7.80
CA ILE A 86 1.76 -9.72 -7.78
C ILE A 86 2.35 -8.99 -6.57
N LYS A 87 2.45 -9.69 -5.44
CA LYS A 87 2.88 -9.11 -4.16
C LYS A 87 4.38 -8.79 -4.20
N HIS A 88 5.16 -9.71 -4.78
CA HIS A 88 6.59 -9.54 -5.00
C HIS A 88 6.96 -10.00 -6.40
N ILE A 89 7.77 -9.22 -7.10
CA ILE A 89 8.45 -9.59 -8.34
C ILE A 89 9.85 -9.00 -8.29
N CYS A 90 10.86 -9.86 -8.40
CA CYS A 90 12.24 -9.46 -8.26
C CYS A 90 13.12 -10.14 -9.31
N VAL A 91 14.14 -9.44 -9.80
CA VAL A 91 15.13 -9.95 -10.75
C VAL A 91 16.52 -9.69 -10.19
N ALA A 92 17.42 -10.65 -10.32
CA ALA A 92 18.81 -10.56 -9.85
C ALA A 92 19.51 -9.28 -10.35
N ILE A 93 20.18 -8.57 -9.44
CA ILE A 93 20.86 -7.30 -9.72
C ILE A 93 22.05 -7.51 -10.66
N ARG A 94 22.35 -6.51 -11.52
CA ARG A 94 23.57 -6.41 -12.37
C ARG A 94 23.70 -7.48 -13.46
N ARG A 95 22.64 -7.73 -14.24
CA ARG A 95 22.70 -8.67 -15.36
C ARG A 95 22.14 -8.03 -16.64
N SER A 96 22.72 -8.41 -17.78
CA SER A 96 22.28 -7.97 -19.10
C SER A 96 20.96 -8.59 -19.57
N ASP A 97 20.53 -9.68 -18.91
CA ASP A 97 19.32 -10.45 -19.23
C ASP A 97 18.10 -10.12 -18.34
N ARG A 98 18.17 -9.03 -17.56
CA ARG A 98 17.14 -8.64 -16.60
C ARG A 98 15.75 -8.48 -17.23
N ILE A 99 15.67 -7.76 -18.35
CA ILE A 99 14.38 -7.53 -19.01
C ILE A 99 13.73 -8.83 -19.51
N SER A 100 14.51 -9.76 -20.07
CA SER A 100 13.96 -11.04 -20.52
C SER A 100 13.48 -11.92 -19.35
N ILE A 101 14.20 -11.89 -18.22
CA ILE A 101 13.77 -12.58 -17.00
C ILE A 101 12.51 -11.95 -16.42
N ALA A 102 12.43 -10.61 -16.36
CA ALA A 102 11.25 -9.88 -15.89
C ALA A 102 10.03 -10.20 -16.76
N THR A 103 10.19 -10.16 -18.09
CA THR A 103 9.13 -10.50 -19.05
C THR A 103 8.65 -11.93 -18.85
N GLY A 104 9.57 -12.89 -18.77
CA GLY A 104 9.20 -14.29 -18.52
C GLY A 104 8.51 -14.52 -17.17
N LEU A 105 8.89 -13.79 -16.10
CA LEU A 105 8.19 -13.84 -14.81
C LEU A 105 6.76 -13.31 -14.93
N VAL A 106 6.54 -12.23 -15.66
CA VAL A 106 5.19 -11.67 -15.88
C VAL A 106 4.35 -12.63 -16.72
N GLU A 107 4.87 -13.17 -17.82
CA GLU A 107 4.19 -14.16 -18.67
C GLU A 107 3.80 -15.43 -17.87
N GLU A 108 4.74 -15.98 -17.09
CA GLU A 108 4.47 -17.14 -16.25
C GLU A 108 3.44 -16.83 -15.14
N THR A 109 3.45 -15.60 -14.60
CA THR A 109 2.40 -15.13 -13.69
C THR A 109 1.04 -15.17 -14.37
N LEU A 110 0.93 -14.56 -15.54
CA LEU A 110 -0.34 -14.54 -16.30
C LEU A 110 -0.87 -15.94 -16.57
N ARG A 111 0.02 -16.86 -16.96
CA ARG A 111 -0.32 -18.27 -17.20
C ARG A 111 -0.82 -18.97 -15.93
N ARG A 112 -0.09 -18.87 -14.81
CA ARG A 112 -0.42 -19.57 -13.54
C ARG A 112 -1.68 -19.00 -12.89
N ILE A 113 -1.81 -17.69 -12.84
CA ILE A 113 -2.93 -17.01 -12.18
C ILE A 113 -4.18 -17.05 -13.06
N GLY A 114 -4.02 -16.95 -14.39
CA GLY A 114 -5.11 -17.18 -15.34
C GLY A 114 -5.70 -18.58 -15.23
N ALA A 115 -4.86 -19.62 -15.09
CA ALA A 115 -5.31 -21.00 -14.87
C ALA A 115 -6.10 -21.20 -13.55
N ARG A 116 -5.97 -20.30 -12.59
CA ARG A 116 -6.76 -20.27 -11.35
C ARG A 116 -8.08 -19.49 -11.48
N GLY A 117 -8.41 -19.03 -12.68
CA GLY A 117 -9.67 -18.35 -12.96
C GLY A 117 -9.71 -16.89 -12.54
N ALA A 118 -8.55 -16.26 -12.29
CA ALA A 118 -8.49 -14.85 -11.94
C ALA A 118 -9.09 -13.97 -13.06
N ASP A 119 -9.78 -12.91 -12.66
CA ASP A 119 -10.30 -11.88 -13.55
C ASP A 119 -9.34 -10.71 -13.70
N PHE A 120 -8.52 -10.48 -12.66
CA PHE A 120 -7.76 -9.24 -12.50
C PHE A 120 -6.42 -9.48 -11.77
N LEU A 121 -5.40 -8.76 -12.19
CA LEU A 121 -4.09 -8.68 -11.53
C LEU A 121 -3.69 -7.23 -11.24
N LEU A 122 -3.28 -6.98 -10.00
CA LEU A 122 -2.59 -5.77 -9.55
C LEU A 122 -1.09 -6.06 -9.47
N CYS A 123 -0.25 -5.14 -9.91
CA CYS A 123 1.17 -5.12 -9.55
C CYS A 123 1.57 -3.72 -9.11
N LYS A 124 2.39 -3.63 -8.08
CA LYS A 124 3.04 -2.38 -7.68
C LYS A 124 4.53 -2.47 -7.98
N ALA A 125 5.08 -1.44 -8.65
CA ALA A 125 6.49 -1.36 -9.00
C ALA A 125 7.10 -0.02 -8.58
N MET A 126 8.34 -0.03 -8.14
CA MET A 126 9.07 1.22 -7.88
C MET A 126 9.49 1.86 -9.21
N PRO A 127 9.52 3.20 -9.31
CA PRO A 127 9.96 3.89 -10.54
C PRO A 127 11.39 3.51 -10.98
N SER A 128 12.23 3.03 -10.07
CA SER A 128 13.58 2.54 -10.35
C SER A 128 13.62 1.15 -10.99
N ASP A 129 12.54 0.37 -10.90
CA ASP A 129 12.47 -0.99 -11.41
C ASP A 129 12.03 -1.03 -12.88
N THR A 130 12.78 -0.33 -13.74
CA THR A 130 12.42 -0.13 -15.15
C THR A 130 12.26 -1.44 -15.93
N ASP A 131 13.04 -2.48 -15.62
CA ASP A 131 12.90 -3.80 -16.26
C ASP A 131 11.54 -4.44 -15.95
N ILE A 132 11.09 -4.32 -14.69
CA ILE A 132 9.78 -4.80 -14.27
C ILE A 132 8.66 -3.97 -14.92
N ILE A 133 8.80 -2.64 -14.94
CA ILE A 133 7.82 -1.74 -15.56
C ILE A 133 7.65 -2.08 -17.05
N HIS A 134 8.75 -2.19 -17.81
CA HIS A 134 8.69 -2.55 -19.23
C HIS A 134 8.10 -3.96 -19.45
N ALA A 135 8.40 -4.92 -18.56
CA ALA A 135 7.82 -6.25 -18.62
C ALA A 135 6.30 -6.22 -18.39
N LEU A 136 5.82 -5.41 -17.44
CA LEU A 136 4.39 -5.22 -17.18
C LEU A 136 3.70 -4.58 -18.39
N GLU A 137 4.24 -3.47 -18.91
CA GLU A 137 3.68 -2.73 -20.06
C GLU A 137 3.62 -3.62 -21.30
N SER A 138 4.71 -4.33 -21.64
CA SER A 138 4.76 -5.23 -22.80
C SER A 138 3.77 -6.40 -22.70
N ASN A 139 3.36 -6.76 -21.49
CA ASN A 139 2.32 -7.75 -21.21
C ASN A 139 0.92 -7.13 -21.03
N GLY A 140 0.75 -5.86 -21.38
CA GLY A 140 -0.53 -5.14 -21.41
C GLY A 140 -1.10 -4.83 -20.03
N PHE A 141 -0.26 -4.68 -19.01
CA PHE A 141 -0.63 -3.98 -17.79
C PHE A 141 -0.72 -2.49 -18.05
N LEU A 142 -1.71 -1.83 -17.48
CA LEU A 142 -1.92 -0.40 -17.63
C LEU A 142 -1.55 0.30 -16.33
N LEU A 143 -0.79 1.37 -16.40
CA LEU A 143 -0.50 2.25 -15.28
C LEU A 143 -1.79 2.97 -14.86
N MET A 144 -2.17 2.84 -13.59
CA MET A 144 -3.38 3.45 -13.03
C MET A 144 -3.08 4.68 -12.18
N ASP A 145 -2.13 4.56 -11.27
CA ASP A 145 -1.73 5.69 -10.43
C ASP A 145 -0.26 5.62 -10.03
N THR A 146 0.21 6.72 -9.44
CA THR A 146 1.50 6.81 -8.77
C THR A 146 1.29 7.34 -7.37
N LEU A 147 1.73 6.58 -6.38
CA LEU A 147 1.70 6.98 -4.98
C LEU A 147 3.06 7.51 -4.55
N LEU A 148 3.07 8.63 -3.84
CA LEU A 148 4.21 9.07 -3.05
C LEU A 148 4.08 8.50 -1.64
N ASN A 149 5.14 7.89 -1.14
CA ASN A 149 5.20 7.38 0.22
C ASN A 149 5.88 8.41 1.11
N PHE A 150 5.13 8.96 2.03
CA PHE A 150 5.60 9.86 3.05
C PHE A 150 5.97 9.08 4.31
N VAL A 151 6.99 9.55 5.01
CA VAL A 151 7.39 9.04 6.33
C VAL A 151 7.59 10.17 7.31
N PHE A 152 7.27 9.89 8.57
CA PHE A 152 7.54 10.75 9.71
C PHE A 152 8.43 10.03 10.71
N ASP A 153 9.48 10.71 11.21
CA ASP A 153 10.38 10.18 12.25
C ASP A 153 9.90 10.64 13.63
N CYS A 154 9.31 9.72 14.37
CA CYS A 154 8.81 10.00 15.73
C CYS A 154 9.92 10.31 16.75
N ARG A 155 11.16 9.87 16.47
CA ARG A 155 12.32 10.05 17.36
C ARG A 155 12.99 11.41 17.19
N ALA A 156 12.84 12.03 16.01
CA ALA A 156 13.51 13.30 15.69
C ALA A 156 12.99 14.48 16.52
N GLY A 157 11.95 14.27 17.33
CA GLY A 157 11.28 15.33 18.06
C GLY A 157 10.47 16.27 17.16
N ARG A 158 9.63 17.07 17.75
CA ARG A 158 8.81 18.06 17.01
C ARG A 158 9.65 19.25 16.60
N SER A 159 10.10 19.30 15.35
CA SER A 159 10.82 20.49 14.83
C SER A 159 9.91 21.72 14.67
N ASN A 160 8.61 21.60 14.82
CA ASN A 160 7.64 22.68 14.69
C ASN A 160 6.62 22.68 15.85
N ASP A 161 7.04 23.19 16.99
CA ASP A 161 6.21 23.41 18.20
C ASP A 161 5.20 24.57 18.08
N ARG A 162 4.82 24.97 16.89
CA ARG A 162 3.70 25.90 16.77
C ARG A 162 2.41 25.14 17.06
N PRO A 163 1.73 25.44 18.18
CA PRO A 163 0.42 24.88 18.44
C PRO A 163 -0.48 25.27 17.26
N GLN A 164 -0.87 24.30 16.45
CA GLN A 164 -1.88 24.56 15.44
C GLN A 164 -3.19 24.68 16.21
N GLN A 165 -3.72 25.90 16.31
CA GLN A 165 -5.05 26.11 16.85
C GLN A 165 -6.05 25.31 16.01
N MET A 166 -6.90 24.56 16.69
CA MET A 166 -8.06 23.96 16.04
C MET A 166 -8.86 25.07 15.38
N PRO A 167 -9.37 24.85 14.17
CA PRO A 167 -10.29 25.79 13.56
C PRO A 167 -11.49 26.00 14.50
N GLU A 168 -11.98 27.25 14.55
CA GLU A 168 -13.10 27.60 15.40
C GLU A 168 -14.34 26.74 15.10
N GLY A 169 -15.03 26.29 16.14
CA GLY A 169 -16.23 25.46 16.04
C GLY A 169 -15.96 23.96 15.82
N PHE A 170 -14.68 23.53 15.81
CA PHE A 170 -14.33 22.11 15.67
C PHE A 170 -13.73 21.53 16.95
N VAL A 171 -14.05 20.26 17.22
CA VAL A 171 -13.52 19.48 18.33
C VAL A 171 -13.03 18.13 17.82
N LEU A 172 -11.88 17.66 18.32
CA LEU A 172 -11.37 16.32 18.03
C LEU A 172 -11.77 15.35 19.14
N ARG A 173 -12.14 14.12 18.74
CA ARG A 173 -12.32 12.98 19.63
C ARG A 173 -11.96 11.68 18.94
N LEU A 174 -11.87 10.60 19.67
CA LEU A 174 -11.82 9.26 19.09
C LEU A 174 -13.21 8.86 18.57
N ALA A 175 -13.22 8.09 17.48
CA ALA A 175 -14.43 7.48 16.96
C ALA A 175 -14.94 6.38 17.92
N THR A 176 -16.23 6.17 17.88
CA THR A 176 -16.93 5.09 18.61
C THR A 176 -17.62 4.16 17.62
N SER A 177 -18.13 3.04 18.08
CA SER A 177 -18.89 2.10 17.22
C SER A 177 -20.15 2.71 16.61
N SER A 178 -20.72 3.75 17.22
CA SER A 178 -21.88 4.48 16.67
C SER A 178 -21.52 5.40 15.50
N ASP A 179 -20.25 5.66 15.25
CA ASP A 179 -19.81 6.57 14.19
C ASP A 179 -19.65 5.87 12.82
N VAL A 180 -19.65 4.53 12.77
CA VAL A 180 -19.28 3.74 11.57
C VAL A 180 -19.97 4.22 10.30
N GLU A 181 -21.28 4.36 10.33
CA GLU A 181 -22.04 4.79 9.15
C GLU A 181 -21.86 6.28 8.81
N LEU A 182 -21.64 7.13 9.80
CA LEU A 182 -21.32 8.54 9.58
C LEU A 182 -19.93 8.69 8.95
N LEU A 183 -18.96 7.89 9.36
CA LEU A 183 -17.62 7.82 8.73
C LEU A 183 -17.70 7.39 7.28
N ALA A 184 -18.54 6.38 6.95
CA ALA A 184 -18.75 5.91 5.59
C ALA A 184 -19.42 7.00 4.71
N GLN A 185 -20.36 7.77 5.26
CA GLN A 185 -20.97 8.91 4.56
C GLN A 185 -19.94 10.02 4.25
N VAL A 186 -19.03 10.31 5.19
CA VAL A 186 -17.92 11.24 4.95
C VAL A 186 -17.01 10.70 3.86
N ALA A 187 -16.68 9.38 3.87
CA ALA A 187 -15.91 8.75 2.82
C ALA A 187 -16.58 8.86 1.46
N HIS A 188 -17.88 8.53 1.37
CA HIS A 188 -18.66 8.66 0.14
C HIS A 188 -18.53 10.07 -0.46
N SER A 189 -18.83 11.10 0.34
CA SER A 189 -18.78 12.50 -0.11
C SER A 189 -17.36 12.96 -0.51
N SER A 190 -16.35 12.48 0.20
CA SER A 190 -14.97 12.92 0.00
C SER A 190 -14.25 12.20 -1.15
N PHE A 191 -14.62 10.94 -1.43
CA PHE A 191 -13.98 10.14 -2.47
C PHE A 191 -14.79 10.03 -3.77
N ALA A 192 -15.97 10.63 -3.86
CA ALA A 192 -16.79 10.66 -5.08
C ALA A 192 -16.03 11.26 -6.30
N GLY A 193 -15.16 12.23 -6.08
CA GLY A 193 -14.29 12.84 -7.12
C GLY A 193 -12.82 12.41 -7.04
N HIS A 194 -12.53 11.28 -6.38
CA HIS A 194 -11.15 10.82 -6.21
C HIS A 194 -10.55 10.29 -7.51
N PHE A 195 -9.23 10.31 -7.60
CA PHE A 195 -8.45 9.96 -8.81
C PHE A 195 -7.42 8.84 -8.58
N GLY A 196 -7.59 8.04 -7.52
CA GLY A 196 -6.73 6.88 -7.26
C GLY A 196 -7.01 5.70 -8.19
N ARG A 197 -6.19 4.65 -8.12
CA ARG A 197 -6.15 3.51 -9.04
C ARG A 197 -7.52 2.90 -9.38
N PHE A 198 -8.45 2.85 -8.42
CA PHE A 198 -9.78 2.29 -8.65
C PHE A 198 -10.66 3.19 -9.50
N HIS A 199 -10.53 4.52 -9.35
CA HIS A 199 -11.25 5.49 -10.16
C HIS A 199 -10.61 5.68 -11.55
N ALA A 200 -9.30 5.46 -11.65
CA ALA A 200 -8.56 5.52 -12.91
C ALA A 200 -8.81 4.32 -13.82
N ASP A 201 -9.24 3.18 -13.26
CA ASP A 201 -9.53 1.98 -14.04
C ASP A 201 -10.94 2.07 -14.67
N PRO A 202 -11.06 2.18 -16.01
CA PRO A 202 -12.35 2.36 -16.69
C PRO A 202 -13.28 1.15 -16.54
N ARG A 203 -12.75 -0.02 -16.11
CA ARG A 203 -13.53 -1.24 -15.91
C ARG A 203 -14.08 -1.37 -14.47
N ILE A 204 -13.63 -0.49 -13.57
CA ILE A 204 -14.19 -0.34 -12.23
C ILE A 204 -15.06 0.90 -12.25
N GLY A 205 -16.37 0.78 -12.35
CA GLY A 205 -17.27 1.93 -12.41
C GLY A 205 -17.09 2.87 -11.22
N HIS A 206 -17.32 4.16 -11.41
CA HIS A 206 -17.08 5.21 -10.41
C HIS A 206 -17.74 4.95 -9.06
N ALA A 207 -19.00 4.46 -9.05
CA ALA A 207 -19.72 4.12 -7.83
C ALA A 207 -19.06 2.96 -7.07
N ALA A 208 -18.60 1.93 -7.79
CA ALA A 208 -17.89 0.81 -7.19
C ALA A 208 -16.54 1.24 -6.60
N ALA A 209 -15.81 2.12 -7.30
CA ALA A 209 -14.55 2.69 -6.81
C ALA A 209 -14.77 3.50 -5.52
N THR A 210 -15.79 4.36 -5.45
CA THR A 210 -16.13 5.13 -4.25
C THR A 210 -16.51 4.21 -3.09
N LYS A 211 -17.30 3.15 -3.36
CA LYS A 211 -17.69 2.16 -2.35
C LYS A 211 -16.50 1.47 -1.68
N ILE A 212 -15.40 1.27 -2.39
CA ILE A 212 -14.17 0.71 -1.79
C ILE A 212 -13.68 1.57 -0.61
N TYR A 213 -13.73 2.89 -0.74
CA TYR A 213 -13.30 3.79 0.34
C TYR A 213 -14.27 3.82 1.51
N GLU A 214 -15.57 3.68 1.26
CA GLU A 214 -16.57 3.51 2.31
C GLU A 214 -16.34 2.22 3.09
N GLU A 215 -16.13 1.11 2.39
CA GLU A 215 -15.84 -0.19 3.03
C GLU A 215 -14.48 -0.19 3.73
N TRP A 216 -13.50 0.57 3.22
CA TRP A 216 -12.21 0.71 3.88
C TRP A 216 -12.36 1.36 5.25
N ILE A 217 -13.07 2.49 5.35
CA ILE A 217 -13.26 3.13 6.66
C ILE A 217 -14.16 2.30 7.58
N ARG A 218 -15.17 1.56 7.06
CA ARG A 218 -15.94 0.60 7.85
C ARG A 218 -15.03 -0.49 8.41
N SER A 219 -14.14 -1.06 7.59
CA SER A 219 -13.16 -2.05 8.04
C SER A 219 -12.24 -1.48 9.14
N CYS A 220 -11.75 -0.24 8.96
CA CYS A 220 -10.97 0.45 9.99
C CYS A 220 -11.74 0.57 11.30
N ALA A 221 -13.00 1.00 11.26
CA ALA A 221 -13.85 1.19 12.44
C ALA A 221 -14.25 -0.14 13.11
N ASN A 222 -14.28 -1.23 12.35
CA ASN A 222 -14.56 -2.58 12.86
C ASN A 222 -13.30 -3.34 13.32
N GLY A 223 -12.21 -2.62 13.62
CA GLY A 223 -11.04 -3.16 14.31
C GLY A 223 -9.81 -3.40 13.44
N TRP A 224 -9.85 -3.06 12.12
CA TRP A 224 -8.63 -3.10 11.33
C TRP A 224 -7.65 -1.98 11.75
N ALA A 225 -8.13 -0.77 12.03
CA ALA A 225 -7.35 0.30 12.63
C ALA A 225 -7.34 0.20 14.16
N ASP A 226 -6.25 0.64 14.79
CA ASP A 226 -6.16 0.69 16.26
C ASP A 226 -6.98 1.85 16.85
N TRP A 227 -7.09 2.96 16.13
CA TRP A 227 -7.99 4.08 16.45
C TRP A 227 -8.29 4.94 15.22
N ILE A 228 -9.37 5.69 15.34
CA ILE A 228 -9.77 6.71 14.38
C ILE A 228 -9.99 8.01 15.14
N VAL A 229 -9.34 9.09 14.69
CA VAL A 229 -9.60 10.45 15.18
C VAL A 229 -10.67 11.07 14.29
N VAL A 230 -11.70 11.68 14.88
CA VAL A 230 -12.75 12.41 14.17
C VAL A 230 -12.73 13.89 14.54
N ALA A 231 -13.00 14.74 13.57
CA ALA A 231 -13.27 16.17 13.78
C ALA A 231 -14.79 16.38 13.75
N MET A 232 -15.34 16.91 14.83
CA MET A 232 -16.75 17.24 14.97
C MET A 232 -16.98 18.71 14.74
N HIS A 233 -18.09 19.06 14.06
CA HIS A 233 -18.64 20.41 13.98
C HIS A 233 -20.13 20.33 14.39
N GLY A 234 -20.42 20.71 15.62
CA GLY A 234 -21.69 20.35 16.24
C GLY A 234 -21.85 18.81 16.26
N ASP A 235 -22.98 18.33 15.78
CA ASP A 235 -23.29 16.88 15.72
C ASP A 235 -22.81 16.19 14.44
N ARG A 236 -22.15 16.91 13.52
CA ARG A 236 -21.67 16.38 12.24
C ARG A 236 -20.19 15.97 12.33
N ILE A 237 -19.85 14.80 11.77
CA ILE A 237 -18.46 14.45 11.50
C ILE A 237 -17.99 15.24 10.27
N ALA A 238 -17.02 16.14 10.50
CA ALA A 238 -16.42 16.97 9.46
C ALA A 238 -15.23 16.31 8.75
N GLY A 239 -14.64 15.31 9.37
CA GLY A 239 -13.52 14.53 8.82
C GLY A 239 -13.00 13.53 9.81
N TYR A 240 -12.12 12.65 9.32
CA TYR A 240 -11.48 11.60 10.13
C TYR A 240 -10.08 11.27 9.63
N SER A 241 -9.30 10.59 10.49
CA SER A 241 -8.04 9.92 10.16
C SER A 241 -7.92 8.60 10.91
N ALA A 242 -7.56 7.51 10.21
CA ALA A 242 -7.44 6.15 10.77
C ALA A 242 -5.96 5.74 10.85
N TRP A 243 -5.60 5.08 11.95
CA TRP A 243 -4.22 4.82 12.34
C TRP A 243 -4.02 3.37 12.79
N LYS A 244 -2.86 2.81 12.45
CA LYS A 244 -2.50 1.45 12.81
C LYS A 244 -1.10 1.42 13.41
N LYS A 245 -0.96 0.71 14.54
CA LYS A 245 0.31 0.42 15.19
C LYS A 245 1.21 -0.44 14.30
N PRO A 246 2.52 -0.53 14.61
CA PRO A 246 3.41 -1.47 13.94
C PRO A 246 2.82 -2.88 13.90
N ALA A 247 2.86 -3.50 12.72
CA ALA A 247 2.37 -4.86 12.53
C ALA A 247 3.18 -5.85 13.40
N GLU A 248 2.57 -6.96 13.81
CA GLU A 248 3.22 -7.98 14.62
C GLU A 248 4.46 -8.56 13.94
N LEU A 249 4.39 -8.82 12.63
CA LEU A 249 5.53 -9.25 11.82
C LEU A 249 6.67 -8.24 11.89
N ASP A 250 6.39 -6.95 11.76
CA ASP A 250 7.41 -5.89 11.84
C ASP A 250 8.06 -5.86 13.23
N GLN A 251 7.25 -5.96 14.28
CA GLN A 251 7.73 -5.96 15.68
C GLN A 251 8.65 -7.15 15.98
N ARG A 252 8.37 -8.33 15.44
CA ARG A 252 9.25 -9.52 15.56
C ARG A 252 10.65 -9.27 15.03
N HIS A 253 10.79 -8.38 14.04
CA HIS A 253 12.07 -7.97 13.45
C HIS A 253 12.61 -6.65 14.02
N GLY A 254 12.04 -6.15 15.12
CA GLY A 254 12.46 -4.89 15.73
C GLY A 254 12.12 -3.65 14.91
N ILE A 255 11.19 -3.77 13.95
CA ILE A 255 10.72 -2.66 13.12
C ILE A 255 9.48 -2.05 13.78
N ARG A 256 9.57 -0.76 14.12
CA ARG A 256 8.48 -0.02 14.78
C ARG A 256 7.87 0.99 13.79
N LEU A 257 7.33 0.47 12.67
CA LEU A 257 6.70 1.25 11.61
C LEU A 257 5.18 1.25 11.77
N GLY A 258 4.61 2.39 12.14
CA GLY A 258 3.17 2.59 12.18
C GLY A 258 2.62 3.12 10.86
N HIS A 259 1.31 3.08 10.67
CA HIS A 259 0.68 3.42 9.41
C HIS A 259 -0.45 4.43 9.61
N PHE A 260 -0.42 5.47 8.78
CA PHE A 260 -1.58 6.31 8.50
C PHE A 260 -2.38 5.62 7.38
N SER A 261 -3.57 5.12 7.70
CA SER A 261 -4.31 4.25 6.79
C SER A 261 -5.12 5.03 5.77
N ILE A 262 -6.07 5.82 6.26
CA ILE A 262 -6.99 6.59 5.44
C ILE A 262 -7.45 7.84 6.19
N ALA A 263 -7.66 8.95 5.47
CA ALA A 263 -8.29 10.13 6.01
C ALA A 263 -9.22 10.77 4.98
N ALA A 264 -10.24 11.45 5.47
CA ALA A 264 -11.12 12.26 4.66
C ALA A 264 -11.58 13.50 5.42
N VAL A 265 -11.82 14.57 4.67
CA VAL A 265 -12.49 15.79 5.16
C VAL A 265 -13.69 16.02 4.25
N HIS A 266 -14.88 16.10 4.85
CA HIS A 266 -16.12 16.34 4.10
C HIS A 266 -15.98 17.64 3.28
N PRO A 267 -16.44 17.68 2.02
CA PRO A 267 -16.30 18.84 1.14
C PRO A 267 -16.75 20.17 1.75
N ASP A 268 -17.85 20.19 2.52
CA ASP A 268 -18.38 21.39 3.21
C ASP A 268 -17.36 22.03 4.18
N PHE A 269 -16.39 21.26 4.66
CA PHE A 269 -15.41 21.67 5.66
C PHE A 269 -13.98 21.72 5.11
N SER A 270 -13.82 21.57 3.80
CA SER A 270 -12.52 21.63 3.13
C SER A 270 -11.86 23.01 3.29
N GLY A 271 -10.52 23.03 3.19
CA GLY A 271 -9.73 24.28 3.23
C GLY A 271 -9.56 24.89 4.63
N ARG A 272 -10.14 24.29 5.67
CA ARG A 272 -10.10 24.81 7.06
C ARG A 272 -8.97 24.23 7.92
N GLY A 273 -8.02 23.49 7.34
CA GLY A 273 -6.89 22.93 8.08
C GLY A 273 -7.18 21.64 8.86
N LEU A 274 -8.40 21.07 8.74
CA LEU A 274 -8.82 19.87 9.47
C LEU A 274 -7.93 18.66 9.18
N PHE A 275 -7.50 18.46 7.92
CA PHE A 275 -6.58 17.37 7.58
C PHE A 275 -5.32 17.42 8.44
N THR A 276 -4.71 18.61 8.58
CA THR A 276 -3.49 18.77 9.36
C THR A 276 -3.74 18.55 10.86
N ALA A 277 -4.88 19.00 11.39
CA ALA A 277 -5.24 18.81 12.79
C ALA A 277 -5.50 17.32 13.11
N LEU A 278 -6.27 16.63 12.27
CA LEU A 278 -6.54 15.19 12.37
C LEU A 278 -5.25 14.36 12.29
N THR A 279 -4.37 14.70 11.33
CA THR A 279 -3.08 14.02 11.14
C THR A 279 -2.19 14.22 12.35
N ARG A 280 -2.08 15.44 12.88
CA ARG A 280 -1.29 15.74 14.07
C ARG A 280 -1.77 14.93 15.27
N ALA A 281 -3.05 14.96 15.57
CA ALA A 281 -3.60 14.26 16.74
C ALA A 281 -3.35 12.74 16.69
N GLY A 282 -3.53 12.12 15.51
CA GLY A 282 -3.31 10.69 15.38
C GLY A 282 -1.83 10.31 15.41
N MET A 283 -0.93 11.10 14.79
CA MET A 283 0.50 10.82 14.83
C MET A 283 1.10 11.02 16.23
N GLU A 284 0.60 12.00 17.03
CA GLU A 284 1.03 12.20 18.41
C GLU A 284 0.77 10.94 19.26
N GLN A 285 -0.38 10.31 19.07
CA GLN A 285 -0.71 9.06 19.74
C GLN A 285 0.16 7.91 19.23
N LEU A 286 0.39 7.80 17.91
CA LEU A 286 1.15 6.70 17.30
C LEU A 286 2.64 6.75 17.66
N CYS A 287 3.24 7.92 17.77
CA CYS A 287 4.65 8.10 18.14
C CYS A 287 5.01 7.56 19.54
N SER A 288 4.03 7.24 20.39
CA SER A 288 4.29 6.52 21.65
C SER A 288 4.69 5.05 21.44
N SER A 289 4.32 4.46 20.30
CA SER A 289 4.53 3.03 20.00
C SER A 289 5.30 2.78 18.69
N ALA A 290 5.57 3.81 17.89
CA ALA A 290 6.27 3.70 16.63
C ALA A 290 7.52 4.60 16.59
N ASP A 291 8.56 4.18 15.88
CA ASP A 291 9.72 5.02 15.56
C ASP A 291 9.49 5.82 14.28
N TRP A 292 8.75 5.22 13.37
CA TRP A 292 8.40 5.79 12.08
C TRP A 292 6.91 5.61 11.79
N ILE A 293 6.36 6.56 11.05
CA ILE A 293 4.99 6.44 10.51
C ILE A 293 5.08 6.60 9.00
N GLU A 294 4.40 5.74 8.25
CA GLU A 294 4.28 5.88 6.81
C GLU A 294 2.86 6.22 6.36
N ALA A 295 2.76 6.92 5.25
CA ALA A 295 1.50 7.28 4.61
C ALA A 295 1.68 7.37 3.09
N PRO A 296 0.98 6.56 2.29
CA PRO A 296 0.92 6.75 0.85
C PRO A 296 -0.13 7.81 0.49
N THR A 297 0.16 8.60 -0.54
CA THR A 297 -0.83 9.48 -1.16
C THR A 297 -0.60 9.60 -2.66
N HIS A 298 -1.65 9.87 -3.41
CA HIS A 298 -1.56 10.05 -4.86
C HIS A 298 -0.64 11.24 -5.21
N ILE A 299 0.13 11.11 -6.30
CA ILE A 299 1.09 12.15 -6.74
C ILE A 299 0.42 13.51 -7.01
N ASP A 300 -0.84 13.53 -7.43
CA ASP A 300 -1.60 14.78 -7.65
C ASP A 300 -2.39 15.25 -6.41
N ASN A 301 -2.29 14.54 -5.30
CA ASN A 301 -2.96 14.97 -4.07
C ASN A 301 -2.15 16.05 -3.33
N HIS A 302 -1.97 17.18 -4.00
CA HIS A 302 -1.16 18.29 -3.49
C HIS A 302 -1.64 18.84 -2.14
N ALA A 303 -2.95 18.72 -1.83
CA ALA A 303 -3.48 19.19 -0.55
C ALA A 303 -2.95 18.35 0.61
N VAL A 304 -2.99 17.04 0.49
CA VAL A 304 -2.46 16.08 1.48
C VAL A 304 -0.93 16.21 1.58
N GLN A 305 -0.23 16.29 0.45
CA GLN A 305 1.24 16.47 0.42
C GLN A 305 1.66 17.71 1.20
N ARG A 306 1.01 18.87 0.94
CA ARG A 306 1.29 20.11 1.71
C ARG A 306 1.01 19.93 3.20
N GLY A 307 -0.03 19.19 3.55
CA GLY A 307 -0.34 18.87 4.95
C GLY A 307 0.75 18.07 5.62
N PHE A 308 1.21 16.99 4.99
CA PHE A 308 2.32 16.19 5.48
C PHE A 308 3.62 16.97 5.62
N LEU A 309 4.02 17.73 4.58
CA LEU A 309 5.25 18.55 4.62
C LEU A 309 5.22 19.60 5.75
N ARG A 310 4.06 20.23 6.00
CA ARG A 310 3.90 21.19 7.12
C ARG A 310 4.05 20.51 8.49
N LEU A 311 3.74 19.24 8.59
CA LEU A 311 3.88 18.44 9.80
C LEU A 311 5.28 17.83 9.96
N GLY A 312 6.21 18.09 9.03
CA GLY A 312 7.57 17.57 9.08
C GLY A 312 7.75 16.18 8.47
N TRP A 313 6.73 15.67 7.76
CA TRP A 313 6.87 14.45 6.99
C TRP A 313 7.78 14.68 5.78
N ARG A 314 8.47 13.62 5.33
CA ARG A 314 9.31 13.65 4.14
C ARG A 314 8.91 12.56 3.17
N ILE A 315 9.19 12.74 1.89
CA ILE A 315 9.01 11.71 0.87
C ILE A 315 10.13 10.68 1.04
N ALA A 316 9.76 9.41 1.18
CA ALA A 316 10.67 8.28 1.27
C ALA A 316 10.80 7.51 -0.05
N GLY A 317 9.80 7.61 -0.92
CA GLY A 317 9.81 6.92 -2.20
C GLY A 317 8.52 7.14 -2.98
N ALA A 318 8.43 6.45 -4.11
CA ALA A 318 7.23 6.42 -4.94
C ALA A 318 6.95 4.98 -5.41
N GLN A 319 5.71 4.72 -5.80
CA GLN A 319 5.28 3.43 -6.30
C GLN A 319 4.21 3.60 -7.37
N HIS A 320 4.40 2.95 -8.51
CA HIS A 320 3.40 2.84 -9.57
C HIS A 320 2.44 1.68 -9.29
N SER A 321 1.15 1.85 -9.58
CA SER A 321 0.16 0.77 -9.55
C SER A 321 -0.27 0.41 -10.97
N PHE A 322 -0.12 -0.85 -11.32
CA PHE A 322 -0.47 -1.40 -12.63
C PHE A 322 -1.63 -2.37 -12.50
N HIS A 323 -2.62 -2.26 -13.40
CA HIS A 323 -3.74 -3.18 -13.49
C HIS A 323 -3.69 -3.99 -14.79
N LYS A 324 -4.09 -5.25 -14.71
CA LYS A 324 -4.32 -6.12 -15.85
C LYS A 324 -5.59 -6.91 -15.65
N TRP A 325 -6.54 -6.76 -16.56
CA TRP A 325 -7.70 -7.61 -16.67
C TRP A 325 -7.38 -8.82 -17.53
N LEU A 326 -7.71 -10.02 -17.05
CA LEU A 326 -7.42 -11.29 -17.71
C LEU A 326 -8.60 -11.79 -18.54
N LYS A 327 -9.81 -11.39 -18.16
CA LYS A 327 -11.05 -11.69 -18.89
C LYS A 327 -11.63 -10.41 -19.46
N ALA A 328 -12.25 -10.53 -20.61
CA ALA A 328 -12.93 -9.44 -21.32
C ALA A 328 -14.11 -8.86 -20.52
#